data_30467fbc7d8d571e3656da3e85b1b274
#
_entry.id   30467fbc7d8d571e3656da3e85b1b274
#
_cell.length_a   1.000
_cell.length_b   1.000
_cell.length_c   1.000
_cell.angle_alpha   90.00
_cell.angle_beta   90.00
_cell.angle_gamma   90.00
#
_symmetry.space_group_name_H-M   'P 1'
#
loop_
_entity.id
_entity.type
_entity.pdbx_description
1 polymer ?
#
loop_
_entity_poly.entity_id
_entity_poly.type
_entity_poly.pdbx_seq_one_letter_code
_entity_poly.pdbx_strand_id
1 'polypeptide(L)'
;MKDNTVPLKLIALLANGEFHSGEQLGETLGMSRAAINKHIQTLRDWGVDVFTVPGKGYSLPEPIQLLNAEQILGQLDGGSVAVLPVIDSTNQYLLDRIGELKSGDACVAEYQQAGRGRRGRKWFRLLAQTYICRCSGVWNKARRRRLV
;
A
#
# COMPACT_ATOMS: atom_id res chain seq x y z
N MET A 1 3.11 -10.82 -13.02
CA MET A 1 2.87 -10.14 -11.73
C MET A 1 4.20 -9.57 -11.26
N LYS A 2 4.31 -8.27 -11.08
CA LYS A 2 5.55 -7.69 -10.55
C LYS A 2 5.64 -8.06 -9.07
N ASP A 3 6.76 -8.63 -8.67
CA ASP A 3 7.00 -8.94 -7.26
C ASP A 3 7.24 -7.62 -6.50
N ASN A 4 6.27 -7.22 -5.71
CA ASN A 4 6.32 -6.00 -4.89
C ASN A 4 6.90 -6.25 -3.49
N THR A 5 7.33 -7.48 -3.21
CA THR A 5 7.82 -7.87 -1.88
C THR A 5 9.07 -7.10 -1.48
N VAL A 6 10.02 -6.94 -2.41
CA VAL A 6 11.29 -6.26 -2.13
C VAL A 6 11.12 -4.76 -1.87
N PRO A 7 10.39 -3.99 -2.69
CA PRO A 7 10.11 -2.58 -2.39
C PRO A 7 9.44 -2.38 -1.02
N LEU A 8 8.50 -3.26 -0.63
CA LEU A 8 7.84 -3.18 0.67
C LEU A 8 8.78 -3.47 1.84
N LYS A 9 9.68 -4.45 1.68
CA LYS A 9 10.74 -4.71 2.68
C LYS A 9 11.70 -3.54 2.80
N LEU A 10 12.05 -2.88 1.69
CA LEU A 10 12.88 -1.67 1.71
C LEU A 10 12.21 -0.53 2.47
N ILE A 11 10.92 -0.28 2.26
CA ILE A 11 10.18 0.72 3.04
C ILE A 11 10.21 0.39 4.52
N ALA A 12 9.99 -0.88 4.89
CA ALA A 12 10.02 -1.30 6.28
C ALA A 12 11.39 -1.06 6.94
N LEU A 13 12.48 -1.28 6.21
CA LEU A 13 13.83 -1.01 6.68
C LEU A 13 14.12 0.51 6.81
N LEU A 14 13.61 1.32 5.88
CA LEU A 14 13.80 2.76 5.88
C LEU A 14 12.80 3.51 6.79
N ALA A 15 11.79 2.81 7.29
CA ALA A 15 10.70 3.40 8.08
C ALA A 15 11.15 4.02 9.41
N ASN A 16 12.33 3.68 9.91
CA ASN A 16 12.92 4.27 11.11
C ASN A 16 13.44 5.71 10.87
N GLY A 17 13.52 6.18 9.63
CA GLY A 17 14.04 7.50 9.27
C GLY A 17 15.55 7.62 9.29
N GLU A 18 16.28 6.54 9.56
CA GLU A 18 17.75 6.52 9.58
C GLU A 18 18.33 6.32 8.17
N PHE A 19 19.61 6.67 8.02
CA PHE A 19 20.34 6.42 6.79
C PHE A 19 20.83 4.97 6.70
N HIS A 20 20.53 4.31 5.61
CA HIS A 20 20.99 2.97 5.28
C HIS A 20 21.80 2.97 4.00
N SER A 21 23.00 2.44 4.01
CA SER A 21 23.81 2.33 2.80
C SER A 21 23.21 1.31 1.83
N GLY A 22 23.45 1.50 0.52
CA GLY A 22 22.99 0.54 -0.48
C GLY A 22 23.63 -0.84 -0.31
N GLU A 23 24.79 -0.94 0.31
CA GLU A 23 25.46 -2.19 0.65
C GLU A 23 24.75 -2.90 1.80
N GLN A 24 24.47 -2.19 2.90
CA GLN A 24 23.73 -2.74 4.04
C GLN A 24 22.34 -3.26 3.63
N LEU A 25 21.62 -2.49 2.81
CA LEU A 25 20.33 -2.91 2.28
C LEU A 25 20.47 -4.14 1.37
N GLY A 26 21.52 -4.17 0.56
CA GLY A 26 21.84 -5.31 -0.31
C GLY A 26 22.15 -6.58 0.49
N GLU A 27 22.96 -6.49 1.51
CA GLU A 27 23.27 -7.60 2.42
C GLU A 27 22.03 -8.13 3.13
N THR A 28 21.21 -7.22 3.68
CA THR A 28 19.96 -7.58 4.40
C THR A 28 18.95 -8.29 3.49
N LEU A 29 18.87 -7.89 2.22
CA LEU A 29 17.90 -8.44 1.27
C LEU A 29 18.48 -9.48 0.31
N GLY A 30 19.78 -9.78 0.42
CA GLY A 30 20.47 -10.73 -0.47
C GLY A 30 20.57 -10.24 -1.91
N MET A 31 20.78 -8.94 -2.13
CA MET A 31 20.74 -8.29 -3.44
C MET A 31 21.96 -7.42 -3.70
N SER A 32 22.27 -7.18 -4.97
CA SER A 32 23.31 -6.22 -5.35
C SER A 32 22.86 -4.78 -5.12
N ARG A 33 23.82 -3.86 -4.90
CA ARG A 33 23.58 -2.41 -4.78
C ARG A 33 22.80 -1.86 -5.99
N ALA A 34 23.09 -2.36 -7.20
CA ALA A 34 22.37 -1.95 -8.41
C ALA A 34 20.90 -2.37 -8.38
N ALA A 35 20.59 -3.56 -7.87
CA ALA A 35 19.22 -4.02 -7.67
C ALA A 35 18.49 -3.20 -6.63
N ILE A 36 19.14 -2.86 -5.51
CA ILE A 36 18.58 -1.95 -4.49
C ILE A 36 18.23 -0.60 -5.12
N ASN A 37 19.13 0.01 -5.89
CA ASN A 37 18.85 1.29 -6.55
C ASN A 37 17.61 1.23 -7.46
N LYS A 38 17.42 0.12 -8.19
CA LYS A 38 16.23 -0.10 -9.03
C LYS A 38 14.95 -0.15 -8.20
N HIS A 39 14.97 -0.82 -7.05
CA HIS A 39 13.83 -0.87 -6.14
C HIS A 39 13.56 0.45 -5.45
N ILE A 40 14.59 1.22 -5.11
CA ILE A 40 14.45 2.61 -4.63
C ILE A 40 13.74 3.47 -5.68
N GLN A 41 14.08 3.30 -6.97
CA GLN A 41 13.37 4.01 -8.02
C GLN A 41 11.89 3.61 -8.10
N THR A 42 11.58 2.32 -7.91
CA THR A 42 10.18 1.85 -7.82
C THR A 42 9.43 2.53 -6.67
N LEU A 43 10.07 2.72 -5.50
CA LEU A 43 9.46 3.45 -4.39
C LEU A 43 9.17 4.90 -4.73
N ARG A 44 10.08 5.58 -5.42
CA ARG A 44 9.87 6.95 -5.92
C ARG A 44 8.71 7.01 -6.91
N ASP A 45 8.58 6.02 -7.78
CA ASP A 45 7.46 5.91 -8.72
C ASP A 45 6.12 5.72 -7.98
N TRP A 46 6.14 5.13 -6.79
CA TRP A 46 4.98 5.03 -5.89
C TRP A 46 4.73 6.31 -5.07
N GLY A 47 5.57 7.33 -5.26
CA GLY A 47 5.45 8.62 -4.59
C GLY A 47 6.08 8.67 -3.20
N VAL A 48 6.97 7.73 -2.87
CA VAL A 48 7.76 7.77 -1.64
C VAL A 48 8.97 8.66 -1.84
N ASP A 49 9.11 9.70 -1.02
CA ASP A 49 10.29 10.57 -1.03
C ASP A 49 11.47 9.85 -0.37
N VAL A 50 12.32 9.22 -1.18
CA VAL A 50 13.56 8.60 -0.70
C VAL A 50 14.72 9.53 -0.94
N PHE A 51 15.32 10.04 0.12
CA PHE A 51 16.55 10.83 0.06
C PHE A 51 17.76 9.95 -0.23
N THR A 52 18.65 10.46 -1.06
CA THR A 52 19.93 9.83 -1.35
C THR A 52 21.03 10.82 -1.03
N VAL A 53 21.87 10.47 -0.07
CA VAL A 53 23.03 11.28 0.31
C VAL A 53 24.30 10.51 -0.03
N PRO A 54 25.20 11.06 -0.88
CA PRO A 54 26.46 10.43 -1.16
C PRO A 54 27.25 10.13 0.12
N GLY A 55 27.74 8.91 0.27
CA GLY A 55 28.48 8.47 1.47
C GLY A 55 27.61 8.04 2.66
N LYS A 56 26.33 8.43 2.70
CA LYS A 56 25.41 8.03 3.79
C LYS A 56 24.39 6.97 3.34
N GLY A 57 23.94 7.03 2.09
CA GLY A 57 22.96 6.09 1.53
C GLY A 57 21.56 6.68 1.38
N TYR A 58 20.56 5.89 1.73
CA TYR A 58 19.13 6.20 1.57
C TYR A 58 18.46 6.41 2.91
N SER A 59 17.53 7.34 2.98
CA SER A 59 16.64 7.53 4.14
C SER A 59 15.29 8.09 3.71
N LEU A 60 14.30 8.02 4.60
CA LEU A 60 13.05 8.72 4.46
C LEU A 60 13.10 10.05 5.23
N PRO A 61 12.42 11.12 4.75
CA PRO A 61 12.40 12.42 5.42
C PRO A 61 11.76 12.34 6.81
N GLU A 62 10.77 11.46 6.96
CA GLU A 62 10.05 11.21 8.20
C GLU A 62 9.82 9.72 8.39
N PRO A 63 9.78 9.22 9.63
CA PRO A 63 9.39 7.86 9.92
C PRO A 63 7.99 7.56 9.37
N ILE A 64 7.83 6.42 8.72
CA ILE A 64 6.55 6.00 8.13
C ILE A 64 6.00 4.82 8.92
N GLN A 65 4.70 4.87 9.21
CA GLN A 65 3.97 3.74 9.77
C GLN A 65 3.07 3.16 8.68
N LEU A 66 3.36 1.93 8.27
CA LEU A 66 2.51 1.18 7.35
C LEU A 66 1.32 0.54 8.08
N LEU A 67 0.25 0.24 7.32
CA LEU A 67 -0.91 -0.46 7.85
C LEU A 67 -0.52 -1.81 8.44
N ASN A 68 -0.95 -2.06 9.67
CA ASN A 68 -0.76 -3.31 10.37
C ASN A 68 -2.08 -4.10 10.43
N ALA A 69 -2.10 -5.25 9.75
CA ALA A 69 -3.30 -6.09 9.66
C ALA A 69 -3.77 -6.58 11.04
N GLU A 70 -2.84 -6.98 11.91
CA GLU A 70 -3.18 -7.50 13.25
C GLU A 70 -3.81 -6.43 14.12
N GLN A 71 -3.26 -5.21 14.10
CA GLN A 71 -3.83 -4.09 14.86
C GLN A 71 -5.22 -3.70 14.35
N ILE A 72 -5.41 -3.69 13.02
CA ILE A 72 -6.69 -3.35 12.41
C ILE A 72 -7.74 -4.42 12.78
N LEU A 73 -7.40 -5.70 12.59
CA LEU A 73 -8.32 -6.81 12.89
C LEU A 73 -8.63 -6.91 14.38
N GLY A 74 -7.68 -6.60 15.26
CA GLY A 74 -7.86 -6.64 16.72
C GLY A 74 -8.80 -5.57 17.26
N GLN A 75 -9.12 -4.52 16.48
CA GLN A 75 -10.03 -3.44 16.86
C GLN A 75 -11.43 -3.56 16.22
N LEU A 76 -11.65 -4.58 15.41
CA LEU A 76 -12.93 -4.79 14.74
C LEU A 76 -13.80 -5.80 15.52
N ASP A 77 -15.01 -5.37 15.83
CA ASP A 77 -16.00 -6.21 16.53
C ASP A 77 -16.71 -7.21 15.59
N GLY A 78 -16.21 -7.35 14.36
CA GLY A 78 -16.74 -8.27 13.36
C GLY A 78 -16.45 -7.81 11.94
N GLY A 79 -16.77 -8.65 10.97
CA GLY A 79 -16.45 -8.44 9.57
C GLY A 79 -15.04 -8.95 9.21
N SER A 80 -14.73 -8.93 7.95
CA SER A 80 -13.43 -9.32 7.40
C SER A 80 -12.78 -8.14 6.70
N VAL A 81 -11.50 -7.92 6.99
CA VAL A 81 -10.72 -6.86 6.31
C VAL A 81 -9.46 -7.47 5.70
N ALA A 82 -9.36 -7.38 4.39
CA ALA A 82 -8.14 -7.68 3.68
C ALA A 82 -7.23 -6.44 3.68
N VAL A 83 -6.09 -6.54 4.33
CA VAL A 83 -5.07 -5.47 4.37
C VAL A 83 -3.96 -5.83 3.39
N LEU A 84 -3.86 -5.08 2.32
CA LEU A 84 -2.94 -5.33 1.22
C LEU A 84 -2.04 -4.11 1.02
N PRO A 85 -0.72 -4.23 1.21
CA PRO A 85 0.17 -3.07 1.06
C PRO A 85 0.09 -2.46 -0.34
N VAL A 86 0.15 -3.29 -1.37
CA VAL A 86 0.06 -2.87 -2.78
C VAL A 86 -0.92 -3.77 -3.53
N ILE A 87 -1.81 -3.15 -4.27
CA ILE A 87 -2.82 -3.84 -5.09
C ILE A 87 -3.08 -3.06 -6.38
N ASP A 88 -3.62 -3.72 -7.39
CA ASP A 88 -4.06 -3.05 -8.61
C ASP A 88 -5.27 -2.15 -8.33
N SER A 89 -6.32 -2.70 -7.71
CA SER A 89 -7.53 -1.96 -7.34
C SER A 89 -8.28 -2.66 -6.22
N THR A 90 -8.56 -1.96 -5.13
CA THR A 90 -9.40 -2.46 -4.03
C THR A 90 -10.82 -2.77 -4.50
N ASN A 91 -11.34 -2.00 -5.45
CA ASN A 91 -12.65 -2.26 -6.04
C ASN A 91 -12.66 -3.55 -6.85
N GLN A 92 -11.65 -3.79 -7.68
CA GLN A 92 -11.53 -5.02 -8.46
C GLN A 92 -11.36 -6.23 -7.55
N TYR A 93 -10.56 -6.11 -6.49
CA TYR A 93 -10.37 -7.15 -5.50
C TYR A 93 -11.69 -7.65 -4.90
N LEU A 94 -12.58 -6.72 -4.52
CA LEU A 94 -13.90 -7.08 -3.98
C LEU A 94 -14.83 -7.62 -5.07
N LEU A 95 -14.80 -7.07 -6.29
CA LEU A 95 -15.63 -7.56 -7.40
C LEU A 95 -15.29 -9.02 -7.76
N ASP A 96 -14.02 -9.37 -7.79
CA ASP A 96 -13.56 -10.73 -8.12
C ASP A 96 -13.99 -11.76 -7.07
N ARG A 97 -14.39 -11.31 -5.88
CA ARG A 97 -14.79 -12.14 -4.72
C ARG A 97 -16.24 -11.94 -4.29
N ILE A 98 -17.05 -11.34 -5.15
CA ILE A 98 -18.42 -10.92 -4.77
C ILE A 98 -19.30 -12.07 -4.27
N GLY A 99 -19.07 -13.30 -4.74
CA GLY A 99 -19.78 -14.51 -4.28
C GLY A 99 -19.36 -15.02 -2.91
N GLU A 100 -18.23 -14.59 -2.40
CA GLU A 100 -17.63 -15.03 -1.12
C GLU A 100 -17.79 -13.97 -0.03
N LEU A 101 -18.03 -12.72 -0.42
CA LEU A 101 -18.08 -11.58 0.50
C LEU A 101 -19.40 -11.51 1.25
N LYS A 102 -19.29 -11.11 2.50
CA LYS A 102 -20.43 -10.72 3.34
C LYS A 102 -20.55 -9.20 3.39
N SER A 103 -21.74 -8.72 3.75
CA SER A 103 -21.92 -7.28 3.98
C SER A 103 -21.06 -6.82 5.16
N GLY A 104 -20.25 -5.80 4.93
CA GLY A 104 -19.28 -5.29 5.91
C GLY A 104 -17.84 -5.74 5.65
N ASP A 105 -17.61 -6.73 4.79
CA ASP A 105 -16.24 -7.09 4.40
C ASP A 105 -15.57 -5.93 3.66
N ALA A 106 -14.31 -5.69 3.94
CA ALA A 106 -13.57 -4.57 3.39
C ALA A 106 -12.20 -4.98 2.84
N CYS A 107 -11.69 -4.16 1.94
CA CYS A 107 -10.32 -4.23 1.46
C CYS A 107 -9.65 -2.88 1.67
N VAL A 108 -8.48 -2.88 2.30
CA VAL A 108 -7.68 -1.69 2.57
C VAL A 108 -6.32 -1.86 1.91
N ALA A 109 -5.85 -0.83 1.24
CA ALA A 109 -4.53 -0.81 0.62
C ALA A 109 -3.82 0.52 0.86
N GLU A 110 -2.50 0.45 0.97
CA GLU A 110 -1.63 1.62 1.03
C GLU A 110 -1.44 2.25 -0.35
N TYR A 111 -1.34 1.42 -1.37
CA TYR A 111 -1.10 1.85 -2.74
C TYR A 111 -1.89 1.04 -3.77
N GLN A 112 -2.46 1.74 -4.76
CA GLN A 112 -3.10 1.14 -5.92
C GLN A 112 -2.32 1.45 -7.20
N GLN A 113 -1.91 0.40 -7.91
CA GLN A 113 -1.18 0.52 -9.19
C GLN A 113 -2.10 0.88 -10.36
N ALA A 114 -3.35 0.45 -10.32
CA ALA A 114 -4.34 0.65 -11.37
C ALA A 114 -5.66 1.24 -10.84
N GLY A 115 -5.56 2.22 -9.95
CA GLY A 115 -6.72 2.91 -9.42
C GLY A 115 -7.52 3.61 -10.53
N ARG A 116 -8.83 3.38 -10.56
CA ARG A 116 -9.74 3.95 -11.57
C ARG A 116 -10.56 5.08 -10.97
N GLY A 117 -10.47 6.24 -11.58
CA GLY A 117 -11.38 7.36 -11.35
C GLY A 117 -12.61 7.31 -12.27
N ARG A 118 -13.57 8.19 -12.03
CA ARG A 118 -14.73 8.35 -12.92
C ARG A 118 -14.28 8.85 -14.30
N ARG A 119 -15.00 8.45 -15.34
CA ARG A 119 -14.76 8.86 -16.76
C ARG A 119 -13.37 8.49 -17.27
N GLY A 120 -12.86 7.30 -16.89
CA GLY A 120 -11.57 6.79 -17.39
C GLY A 120 -10.33 7.48 -16.82
N ARG A 121 -10.48 8.36 -15.84
CA ARG A 121 -9.33 9.00 -15.17
C ARG A 121 -8.55 7.97 -14.34
N LYS A 122 -7.23 8.09 -14.32
CA LYS A 122 -6.38 7.35 -13.41
C LYS A 122 -6.42 8.01 -12.03
N TRP A 123 -6.51 7.20 -11.01
CA TRP A 123 -6.41 7.67 -9.64
C TRP A 123 -5.05 7.30 -9.06
N PHE A 124 -4.26 8.31 -8.76
CA PHE A 124 -2.97 8.19 -8.11
C PHE A 124 -3.07 8.62 -6.64
N ARG A 125 -2.40 7.87 -5.78
CA ARG A 125 -2.18 8.25 -4.40
C ARG A 125 -0.75 7.91 -4.00
N LEU A 126 -0.19 8.70 -3.10
CA LEU A 126 1.14 8.49 -2.57
C LEU A 126 1.09 7.41 -1.49
N LEU A 127 2.03 6.48 -1.54
CA LEU A 127 2.15 5.41 -0.55
C LEU A 127 2.45 6.00 0.84
N ALA A 128 1.87 5.41 1.88
CA ALA A 128 2.00 5.81 3.28
C ALA A 128 1.52 7.23 3.65
N GLN A 129 0.99 8.00 2.72
CA GLN A 129 0.33 9.28 3.01
C GLN A 129 -1.18 9.14 3.17
N THR A 130 -1.77 8.15 2.50
CA THR A 130 -3.20 7.88 2.55
C THR A 130 -3.46 6.41 2.27
N TYR A 131 -4.43 5.83 2.94
CA TYR A 131 -4.92 4.48 2.65
C TYR A 131 -6.18 4.53 1.78
N ILE A 132 -6.43 3.46 1.05
CA ILE A 132 -7.59 3.29 0.20
C ILE A 132 -8.42 2.16 0.76
N CYS A 133 -9.62 2.49 1.24
CA CYS A 133 -10.55 1.53 1.80
C CYS A 133 -11.76 1.36 0.87
N ARG A 134 -12.18 0.11 0.69
CA ARG A 134 -13.40 -0.24 -0.01
C ARG A 134 -14.15 -1.28 0.80
N CYS A 135 -15.43 -1.07 1.01
CA CYS A 135 -16.29 -1.99 1.75
C CYS A 135 -17.32 -2.63 0.81
N SER A 136 -17.62 -3.90 1.08
CA SER A 136 -18.74 -4.62 0.50
C SER A 136 -20.01 -4.31 1.28
N GLY A 137 -21.13 -4.08 0.61
CA GLY A 137 -22.41 -3.85 1.26
C GLY A 137 -23.59 -4.23 0.39
N VAL A 138 -24.61 -4.83 1.00
CA VAL A 138 -25.90 -5.05 0.36
C VAL A 138 -26.68 -3.74 0.43
N TRP A 139 -26.84 -3.10 -0.73
CA TRP A 139 -27.59 -1.86 -0.84
C TRP A 139 -29.07 -2.18 -0.95
N ASN A 140 -29.84 -1.97 0.12
CA ASN A 140 -31.28 -2.15 0.10
C ASN A 140 -31.94 -0.92 -0.57
N LYS A 141 -32.69 -1.12 -1.65
CA LYS A 141 -33.36 -0.06 -2.44
C LYS A 141 -34.24 0.87 -1.59
N ALA A 142 -34.66 0.46 -0.42
CA ALA A 142 -35.50 1.25 0.49
C ALA A 142 -34.79 2.47 1.15
N ARG A 143 -33.45 2.57 1.09
CA ARG A 143 -32.69 3.69 1.68
C ARG A 143 -32.16 4.70 0.66
N ARG A 144 -32.77 4.81 -0.52
CA ARG A 144 -32.37 5.80 -1.54
C ARG A 144 -32.72 7.25 -1.19
N ARG A 145 -33.21 7.55 -0.01
CA ARG A 145 -33.48 8.94 0.43
C ARG A 145 -32.48 9.35 1.48
N ARG A 146 -31.55 10.22 1.10
CA ARG A 146 -30.54 10.97 1.84
C ARG A 146 -29.12 10.40 1.72
N LEU A 147 -28.46 10.88 0.71
CA LEU A 147 -27.07 11.36 0.77
C LEU A 147 -26.98 12.43 -0.33
N VAL A 148 -27.16 13.66 0.10
CA VAL A 148 -26.77 14.88 -0.63
C VAL A 148 -25.31 15.13 -0.30
#